data_7e42645708e28ac8c06871c30511ae04
#
_entry.id   7e42645708e28ac8c06871c30511ae04
#
_cell.length_a   1.000
_cell.length_b   1.000
_cell.length_c   1.000
_cell.angle_alpha   90.00
_cell.angle_beta   90.00
_cell.angle_gamma   90.00
#
_symmetry.space_group_name_H-M   'P 1'
#
loop_
_entity.id
_entity.type
_entity.pdbx_description
1 polymer ?
#
loop_
_entity_poly.entity_id
_entity_poly.type
_entity_poly.pdbx_seq_one_letter_code
_entity_poly.pdbx_strand_id
1 'polypeptide(L)'
;MKNKTVKAAKHKTRSRKTRSRKTRSRKTRTRKNCIYRTTADPRVFGPYVWPSLHMFAEHYPEHPTKLEQKKAKQFITSLPWMLPCYHCGCDLHHYTKSHFKHTPINRVVAHKDNMINFFRMAHNNVSSHTKNQRSDWTYQEVRE
;
A
#
# COMPACT_ATOMS: atom_id res chain seq x y z
N MET A 1 -78.84 -10.91 -37.45
CA MET A 1 -78.05 -9.88 -36.75
C MET A 1 -77.19 -10.58 -35.69
N LYS A 2 -75.84 -10.65 -35.87
CA LYS A 2 -74.91 -11.37 -34.95
C LYS A 2 -74.01 -10.36 -34.27
N ASN A 3 -74.24 -10.15 -32.97
CA ASN A 3 -73.39 -9.29 -32.14
C ASN A 3 -72.04 -9.95 -31.91
N LYS A 4 -70.93 -9.29 -32.33
CA LYS A 4 -69.55 -9.67 -32.01
C LYS A 4 -69.13 -8.93 -30.76
N THR A 5 -68.89 -9.66 -29.65
CA THR A 5 -68.38 -9.18 -28.43
C THR A 5 -66.82 -9.02 -28.55
N VAL A 6 -66.33 -7.81 -28.41
CA VAL A 6 -64.88 -7.51 -28.44
C VAL A 6 -64.32 -7.80 -27.04
N LYS A 7 -63.38 -8.75 -26.92
CA LYS A 7 -62.65 -9.03 -25.67
C LYS A 7 -61.51 -8.05 -25.50
N ALA A 8 -61.55 -7.25 -24.43
CA ALA A 8 -60.47 -6.35 -24.02
C ALA A 8 -59.25 -7.12 -23.52
N ALA A 9 -58.09 -6.86 -24.13
CA ALA A 9 -56.83 -7.46 -23.72
C ALA A 9 -56.28 -6.73 -22.47
N LYS A 10 -56.08 -7.46 -21.37
CA LYS A 10 -55.47 -6.96 -20.15
C LYS A 10 -53.95 -6.86 -20.35
N HIS A 11 -53.43 -5.65 -20.45
CA HIS A 11 -52.00 -5.35 -20.41
C HIS A 11 -51.44 -5.61 -19.00
N LYS A 12 -50.63 -6.67 -18.84
CA LYS A 12 -49.84 -6.92 -17.61
C LYS A 12 -48.61 -6.04 -17.63
N THR A 13 -48.62 -4.97 -16.87
CA THR A 13 -47.43 -4.16 -16.60
C THR A 13 -46.45 -4.97 -15.74
N ARG A 14 -45.34 -5.32 -16.36
CA ARG A 14 -44.23 -6.07 -15.73
C ARG A 14 -43.42 -5.09 -14.89
N SER A 15 -43.64 -5.04 -13.56
CA SER A 15 -42.88 -4.27 -12.61
C SER A 15 -41.41 -4.71 -12.67
N ARG A 16 -40.52 -3.78 -13.11
CA ARG A 16 -39.05 -3.96 -13.06
C ARG A 16 -38.60 -3.87 -11.61
N LYS A 17 -38.32 -5.02 -10.99
CA LYS A 17 -37.61 -5.09 -9.72
C LYS A 17 -36.21 -4.50 -9.91
N THR A 18 -35.99 -3.28 -9.43
CA THR A 18 -34.66 -2.66 -9.31
C THR A 18 -33.86 -3.50 -8.32
N ARG A 19 -32.86 -4.20 -8.83
CA ARG A 19 -31.87 -4.92 -8.04
C ARG A 19 -31.01 -3.87 -7.31
N SER A 20 -31.33 -3.61 -6.05
CA SER A 20 -30.47 -2.86 -5.15
C SER A 20 -29.07 -3.47 -5.18
N ARG A 21 -28.09 -2.72 -5.73
CA ARG A 21 -26.68 -3.06 -5.62
C ARG A 21 -26.29 -2.97 -4.15
N LYS A 22 -26.22 -4.13 -3.47
CA LYS A 22 -25.56 -4.25 -2.18
C LYS A 22 -24.12 -3.76 -2.37
N THR A 23 -23.84 -2.54 -1.97
CA THR A 23 -22.48 -2.05 -1.79
C THR A 23 -21.81 -2.99 -0.80
N ARG A 24 -20.91 -3.81 -1.29
CA ARG A 24 -20.05 -4.65 -0.47
C ARG A 24 -19.19 -3.72 0.36
N SER A 25 -19.62 -3.42 1.59
CA SER A 25 -18.80 -2.78 2.59
C SER A 25 -17.47 -3.53 2.61
N ARG A 26 -16.39 -2.85 2.17
CA ARG A 26 -15.03 -3.34 2.33
C ARG A 26 -14.85 -3.54 3.82
N LYS A 27 -14.93 -4.80 4.28
CA LYS A 27 -14.53 -5.16 5.64
C LYS A 27 -13.12 -4.60 5.83
N THR A 28 -13.02 -3.52 6.60
CA THR A 28 -11.75 -3.02 7.09
C THR A 28 -11.12 -4.18 7.86
N ARG A 29 -10.12 -4.78 7.23
CA ARG A 29 -9.35 -5.88 7.81
C ARG A 29 -8.72 -5.32 9.07
N THR A 30 -9.26 -5.71 10.22
CA THR A 30 -8.82 -5.24 11.53
C THR A 30 -7.32 -5.46 11.65
N ARG A 31 -6.56 -4.37 11.73
CA ARG A 31 -5.08 -4.32 11.84
C ARG A 31 -4.65 -4.74 13.25
N LYS A 32 -5.03 -5.94 13.68
CA LYS A 32 -4.97 -6.40 15.09
C LYS A 32 -3.57 -6.68 15.65
N ASN A 33 -2.50 -6.57 14.84
CA ASN A 33 -1.15 -7.03 15.26
C ASN A 33 -0.04 -5.98 15.15
N CYS A 34 -0.36 -4.69 15.13
CA CYS A 34 0.66 -3.65 15.22
C CYS A 34 0.71 -3.11 16.65
N ILE A 35 1.90 -3.11 17.25
CA ILE A 35 2.11 -2.93 18.71
C ILE A 35 2.23 -1.45 19.14
N TYR A 36 2.15 -0.48 18.22
CA TYR A 36 2.39 0.93 18.53
C TYR A 36 1.18 1.64 19.12
N ARG A 37 1.42 2.40 20.20
CA ARG A 37 0.42 3.21 20.90
C ARG A 37 0.52 4.71 20.63
N THR A 38 1.62 5.17 20.00
CA THR A 38 1.83 6.60 19.72
C THR A 38 1.54 6.89 18.24
N THR A 39 0.94 8.03 17.97
CA THR A 39 0.62 8.46 16.60
C THR A 39 1.12 9.88 16.40
N ALA A 40 2.34 10.01 15.84
CA ALA A 40 2.82 11.27 15.32
C ALA A 40 2.21 11.54 13.94
N ASP A 41 2.05 12.83 13.59
CA ASP A 41 1.54 13.23 12.27
C ASP A 41 2.57 12.90 11.18
N PRO A 42 2.24 12.06 10.19
CA PRO A 42 3.16 11.71 9.12
C PRO A 42 3.55 12.91 8.24
N ARG A 43 2.76 13.96 8.21
CA ARG A 43 3.10 15.21 7.49
C ARG A 43 4.26 15.96 8.14
N VAL A 44 4.47 15.75 9.43
CA VAL A 44 5.56 16.39 10.18
C VAL A 44 6.85 15.58 10.08
N PHE A 45 6.83 14.28 10.33
CA PHE A 45 8.07 13.47 10.34
C PHE A 45 8.41 12.86 8.98
N GLY A 46 7.42 12.62 8.11
CA GLY A 46 7.63 12.01 6.80
C GLY A 46 8.67 12.72 5.93
N PRO A 47 8.65 14.07 5.84
CA PRO A 47 9.65 14.84 5.10
C PRO A 47 11.10 14.67 5.58
N TYR A 48 11.33 14.14 6.77
CA TYR A 48 12.66 13.84 7.30
C TYR A 48 13.02 12.35 7.17
N VAL A 49 12.06 11.48 7.41
CA VAL A 49 12.28 10.03 7.38
C VAL A 49 12.52 9.53 5.97
N TRP A 50 11.68 9.89 5.01
CA TRP A 50 11.82 9.37 3.65
C TRP A 50 13.11 9.81 2.95
N PRO A 51 13.52 11.09 2.98
CA PRO A 51 14.81 11.47 2.42
C PRO A 51 15.99 10.73 3.09
N SER A 52 15.94 10.52 4.40
CA SER A 52 16.98 9.76 5.12
C SER A 52 17.04 8.31 4.64
N LEU A 53 15.90 7.66 4.40
CA LEU A 53 15.86 6.29 3.90
C LEU A 53 16.34 6.19 2.44
N HIS A 54 16.02 7.17 1.61
CA HIS A 54 16.52 7.24 0.23
C HIS A 54 18.04 7.47 0.22
N MET A 55 18.54 8.40 1.05
CA MET A 55 19.97 8.63 1.21
C MET A 55 20.71 7.38 1.71
N PHE A 56 20.14 6.67 2.68
CA PHE A 56 20.66 5.36 3.11
C PHE A 56 20.78 4.37 1.94
N ALA A 57 19.74 4.25 1.12
CA ALA A 57 19.73 3.35 -0.02
C ALA A 57 20.74 3.77 -1.10
N GLU A 58 20.89 5.08 -1.36
CA GLU A 58 21.85 5.62 -2.33
C GLU A 58 23.30 5.39 -1.91
N HIS A 59 23.58 5.37 -0.62
CA HIS A 59 24.91 5.08 -0.08
C HIS A 59 25.14 3.61 0.28
N TYR A 60 24.16 2.74 -0.02
CA TYR A 60 24.35 1.31 0.15
C TYR A 60 25.37 0.77 -0.86
N PRO A 61 26.26 -0.17 -0.46
CA PRO A 61 27.27 -0.72 -1.36
C PRO A 61 26.67 -1.39 -2.61
N GLU A 62 27.32 -1.22 -3.75
CA GLU A 62 26.94 -1.95 -4.97
C GLU A 62 27.13 -3.46 -4.81
N HIS A 63 28.22 -3.86 -4.14
CA HIS A 63 28.54 -5.25 -3.84
C HIS A 63 28.67 -5.45 -2.32
N PRO A 64 27.54 -5.48 -1.58
CA PRO A 64 27.56 -5.56 -0.12
C PRO A 64 28.09 -6.90 0.37
N THR A 65 28.91 -6.87 1.41
CA THR A 65 29.38 -8.07 2.12
C THR A 65 28.21 -8.81 2.78
N LYS A 66 28.44 -10.06 3.16
CA LYS A 66 27.43 -10.86 3.90
C LYS A 66 27.01 -10.22 5.23
N LEU A 67 27.92 -9.52 5.88
CA LEU A 67 27.61 -8.79 7.12
C LEU A 67 26.71 -7.59 6.84
N GLU A 68 27.05 -6.77 5.85
CA GLU A 68 26.23 -5.61 5.45
C GLU A 68 24.83 -6.04 5.00
N GLN A 69 24.71 -7.10 4.19
CA GLN A 69 23.43 -7.68 3.82
C GLN A 69 22.63 -8.11 5.05
N LYS A 70 23.28 -8.79 6.02
CA LYS A 70 22.64 -9.19 7.28
C LYS A 70 22.13 -7.98 8.07
N LYS A 71 22.94 -6.92 8.18
CA LYS A 71 22.56 -5.69 8.90
C LYS A 71 21.45 -4.94 8.18
N ALA A 72 21.49 -4.83 6.86
CA ALA A 72 20.44 -4.22 6.06
C ALA A 72 19.10 -4.97 6.19
N LYS A 73 19.09 -6.30 6.21
CA LYS A 73 17.88 -7.08 6.49
C LYS A 73 17.28 -6.77 7.85
N GLN A 74 18.13 -6.73 8.90
CA GLN A 74 17.68 -6.38 10.24
C GLN A 74 17.06 -4.98 10.27
N PHE A 75 17.72 -4.00 9.62
CA PHE A 75 17.22 -2.64 9.52
C PHE A 75 15.84 -2.59 8.84
N ILE A 76 15.70 -3.15 7.62
CA ILE A 76 14.45 -3.15 6.87
C ILE A 76 13.32 -3.81 7.67
N THR A 77 13.59 -4.94 8.32
CA THR A 77 12.57 -5.67 9.08
C THR A 77 12.17 -4.98 10.37
N SER A 78 13.06 -4.19 10.97
CA SER A 78 12.81 -3.41 12.18
C SER A 78 12.14 -2.06 11.91
N LEU A 79 12.33 -1.49 10.72
CA LEU A 79 11.88 -0.14 10.37
C LEU A 79 10.38 0.10 10.61
N PRO A 80 9.45 -0.80 10.27
CA PRO A 80 8.03 -0.62 10.56
C PRO A 80 7.73 -0.39 12.04
N TRP A 81 8.54 -0.97 12.92
CA TRP A 81 8.39 -0.90 14.38
C TRP A 81 8.98 0.36 14.98
N MET A 82 9.80 1.09 14.22
CA MET A 82 10.50 2.30 14.66
C MET A 82 9.83 3.59 14.19
N LEU A 83 8.85 3.51 13.29
CA LEU A 83 8.14 4.70 12.82
C LEU A 83 7.24 5.25 13.93
N PRO A 84 7.25 6.59 14.16
CA PRO A 84 6.49 7.21 15.24
C PRO A 84 4.98 7.32 14.94
N CYS A 85 4.52 6.73 13.86
CA CYS A 85 3.12 6.69 13.42
C CYS A 85 2.64 5.25 13.34
N TYR A 86 1.68 4.91 14.16
CA TYR A 86 1.09 3.57 14.19
C TYR A 86 0.60 3.10 12.81
N HIS A 87 -0.20 3.93 12.14
CA HIS A 87 -0.75 3.56 10.82
C HIS A 87 0.34 3.40 9.78
N CYS A 88 1.34 4.30 9.76
CA CYS A 88 2.45 4.24 8.83
C CYS A 88 3.32 2.98 9.05
N GLY A 89 3.57 2.62 10.31
CA GLY A 89 4.28 1.39 10.65
C GLY A 89 3.51 0.15 10.22
N CYS A 90 2.19 0.11 10.43
CA CYS A 90 1.35 -0.98 9.95
C CYS A 90 1.33 -1.09 8.43
N ASP A 91 1.20 0.03 7.72
CA ASP A 91 1.19 0.05 6.26
C ASP A 91 2.53 -0.41 5.70
N LEU A 92 3.65 0.07 6.26
CA LEU A 92 4.98 -0.37 5.87
C LEU A 92 5.20 -1.86 6.19
N HIS A 93 4.72 -2.36 7.34
CA HIS A 93 4.81 -3.79 7.67
C HIS A 93 4.02 -4.65 6.68
N HIS A 94 2.80 -4.25 6.34
CA HIS A 94 2.00 -4.98 5.35
C HIS A 94 2.62 -4.93 3.96
N TYR A 95 3.17 -3.79 3.57
CA TYR A 95 3.90 -3.66 2.32
C TYR A 95 5.10 -4.61 2.28
N THR A 96 6.00 -4.54 3.27
CA THR A 96 7.20 -5.39 3.32
C THR A 96 6.85 -6.87 3.28
N LYS A 97 5.87 -7.29 4.07
CA LYS A 97 5.39 -8.67 4.09
C LYS A 97 4.83 -9.14 2.73
N SER A 98 4.11 -8.27 2.03
CA SER A 98 3.58 -8.55 0.69
C SER A 98 4.69 -8.57 -0.36
N HIS A 99 5.57 -7.55 -0.33
CA HIS A 99 6.68 -7.42 -1.27
C HIS A 99 7.63 -8.62 -1.22
N PHE A 100 7.97 -9.10 -0.01
CA PHE A 100 8.90 -10.22 0.16
C PHE A 100 8.35 -11.58 -0.26
N LYS A 101 7.06 -11.70 -0.54
CA LYS A 101 6.50 -12.91 -1.18
C LYS A 101 6.91 -13.02 -2.65
N HIS A 102 7.10 -11.87 -3.33
CA HIS A 102 7.44 -11.81 -4.75
C HIS A 102 8.93 -11.52 -4.98
N THR A 103 9.50 -10.66 -4.13
CA THR A 103 10.93 -10.30 -4.18
C THR A 103 11.55 -10.60 -2.81
N PRO A 104 12.21 -11.75 -2.64
CA PRO A 104 12.81 -12.13 -1.34
C PRO A 104 13.75 -11.05 -0.84
N ILE A 105 13.77 -10.83 0.48
CA ILE A 105 14.62 -9.81 1.13
C ILE A 105 16.11 -9.99 0.78
N ASN A 106 16.55 -11.23 0.54
CA ASN A 106 17.91 -11.52 0.09
C ASN A 106 18.24 -10.83 -1.23
N ARG A 107 17.26 -10.74 -2.16
CA ARG A 107 17.43 -10.05 -3.43
C ARG A 107 17.47 -8.54 -3.25
N VAL A 108 16.63 -8.01 -2.35
CA VAL A 108 16.62 -6.57 -2.04
C VAL A 108 17.98 -6.09 -1.55
N VAL A 109 18.59 -6.83 -0.60
CA VAL A 109 19.87 -6.45 0.00
C VAL A 109 21.09 -6.91 -0.78
N ALA A 110 20.93 -7.55 -1.94
CA ALA A 110 22.04 -8.06 -2.73
C ALA A 110 22.78 -6.98 -3.54
N HIS A 111 22.12 -5.86 -3.81
CA HIS A 111 22.66 -4.79 -4.65
C HIS A 111 22.01 -3.44 -4.29
N LYS A 112 22.76 -2.36 -4.46
CA LYS A 112 22.33 -0.97 -4.26
C LYS A 112 21.03 -0.63 -4.98
N ASP A 113 20.94 -0.91 -6.28
CA ASP A 113 19.75 -0.58 -7.08
C ASP A 113 18.48 -1.27 -6.59
N ASN A 114 18.61 -2.49 -6.09
CA ASN A 114 17.49 -3.21 -5.49
C ASN A 114 17.02 -2.52 -4.21
N MET A 115 17.96 -2.00 -3.41
CA MET A 115 17.70 -1.26 -2.18
C MET A 115 16.99 0.06 -2.47
N ILE A 116 17.48 0.84 -3.46
CA ILE A 116 16.86 2.09 -3.92
C ILE A 116 15.43 1.81 -4.39
N ASN A 117 15.26 0.84 -5.26
CA ASN A 117 13.94 0.48 -5.78
C ASN A 117 12.97 0.03 -4.69
N PHE A 118 13.44 -0.74 -3.72
CA PHE A 118 12.63 -1.15 -2.57
C PHE A 118 12.10 0.03 -1.78
N PHE A 119 12.96 0.99 -1.39
CA PHE A 119 12.53 2.16 -0.62
C PHE A 119 11.65 3.11 -1.42
N ARG A 120 11.90 3.27 -2.72
CA ARG A 120 11.02 4.03 -3.62
C ARG A 120 9.62 3.44 -3.66
N MET A 121 9.49 2.13 -3.86
CA MET A 121 8.21 1.45 -3.89
C MET A 121 7.50 1.46 -2.52
N ALA A 122 8.25 1.34 -1.43
CA ALA A 122 7.73 1.44 -0.07
C ALA A 122 7.16 2.84 0.20
N HIS A 123 7.88 3.89 -0.19
CA HIS A 123 7.45 5.27 -0.08
C HIS A 123 6.14 5.52 -0.86
N ASN A 124 6.10 5.12 -2.13
CA ASN A 124 4.91 5.26 -2.96
C ASN A 124 3.70 4.52 -2.36
N ASN A 125 3.91 3.31 -1.83
CA ASN A 125 2.84 2.55 -1.19
C ASN A 125 2.29 3.25 0.07
N VAL A 126 3.16 3.77 0.94
CA VAL A 126 2.73 4.49 2.15
C VAL A 126 2.07 5.81 1.77
N SER A 127 2.62 6.56 0.82
CA SER A 127 2.07 7.85 0.37
C SER A 127 0.70 7.72 -0.28
N SER A 128 0.42 6.63 -0.98
CA SER A 128 -0.91 6.38 -1.58
C SER A 128 -2.04 6.25 -0.55
N HIS A 129 -1.70 5.99 0.71
CA HIS A 129 -2.66 5.92 1.82
C HIS A 129 -2.83 7.26 2.57
N THR A 130 -2.01 8.24 2.27
CA THR A 130 -2.09 9.59 2.84
C THR A 130 -2.68 10.56 1.82
N LYS A 131 -3.84 11.16 2.13
CA LYS A 131 -4.69 11.94 1.20
C LYS A 131 -4.04 13.20 0.58
N ASN A 132 -2.85 13.59 0.97
CA ASN A 132 -2.22 14.86 0.58
C ASN A 132 -0.75 14.74 0.16
N GLN A 133 -0.26 13.56 -0.20
CA GLN A 133 1.13 13.41 -0.62
C GLN A 133 1.22 12.92 -2.06
N ARG A 134 2.24 13.41 -2.77
CA ARG A 134 2.61 12.91 -4.09
C ARG A 134 2.77 11.39 -4.02
N SER A 135 2.01 10.66 -4.84
CA SER A 135 1.95 9.19 -4.79
C SER A 135 3.02 8.50 -5.63
N ASP A 136 3.69 9.23 -6.53
CA ASP A 136 4.52 8.62 -7.57
C ASP A 136 5.92 9.23 -7.57
N TRP A 137 6.83 8.61 -6.83
CA TRP A 137 8.26 8.88 -6.92
C TRP A 137 8.87 8.01 -8.01
N THR A 138 9.57 8.62 -8.95
CA THR A 138 10.33 7.89 -9.95
C THR A 138 11.72 7.51 -9.41
N TYR A 139 12.38 6.57 -10.09
CA TYR A 139 13.74 6.16 -9.72
C TYR A 139 14.74 7.34 -9.80
N GLN A 140 14.57 8.22 -10.80
CA GLN A 140 15.42 9.40 -10.99
C GLN A 140 15.25 10.42 -9.86
N GLU A 141 14.02 10.72 -9.46
CA GLU A 141 13.72 11.70 -8.40
C GLU A 141 14.24 11.29 -7.00
N VAL A 142 14.57 10.02 -6.82
CA VAL A 142 15.16 9.53 -5.56
C VAL A 142 16.67 9.74 -5.54
N ARG A 143 17.31 9.91 -6.71
CA ARG A 143 18.77 10.08 -6.87
C ARG A 143 19.22 11.53 -6.97
N GLU A 144 18.33 12.51 -7.12
CA GLU A 144 18.60 13.94 -7.10
C GLU A 144 18.56 14.50 -5.66
#